data_d720eafe575780e8a7968b1538550b43
#
_entry.id   d720eafe575780e8a7968b1538550b43
#
_cell.length_a   1.000
_cell.length_b   1.000
_cell.length_c   1.000
_cell.angle_alpha   90.00
_cell.angle_beta   90.00
_cell.angle_gamma   90.00
#
_symmetry.space_group_name_H-M   'P 1'
#
loop_
_entity.id
_entity.type
_entity.pdbx_description
1 polymer ?
#
loop_
_entity_poly.entity_id
_entity_poly.type
_entity_poly.pdbx_seq_one_letter_code
_entity_poly.pdbx_strand_id
1 'polypeptide(L)'
;SNAEKSDNNSDKSTDSKDSGDSVAANADTDKSENYEHPNPDKNTEKKSAPSKKSSRYNEFLERAAAIERYDNSLDYDYMPQVEINTSTYEVFKRWDDLLNEVYQYLKSTMSSSEFEKLKQDEQKWVAEKENAVDEAAADWLGGSGEAMIRNGTAIQYTKDRCYYLI
;
A
#
# COMPACT_ATOMS: atom_id res chain seq x y z
N SER A 1 28.81 29.79 -41.41
CA SER A 1 30.15 29.18 -41.52
C SER A 1 30.28 28.11 -40.50
N ASN A 2 30.30 26.97 -41.04
CA ASN A 2 31.07 25.76 -40.73
C ASN A 2 30.68 25.01 -39.47
N ALA A 3 30.06 23.82 -39.54
CA ALA A 3 30.62 22.53 -40.05
C ALA A 3 31.83 22.06 -39.21
N GLU A 4 31.89 20.90 -38.66
CA GLU A 4 31.95 19.54 -39.13
C GLU A 4 32.06 18.60 -37.91
N LYS A 5 31.36 17.45 -37.86
CA LYS A 5 31.84 16.10 -38.18
C LYS A 5 33.00 15.58 -37.28
N SER A 6 32.88 14.44 -36.68
CA SER A 6 33.07 13.07 -37.17
C SER A 6 32.93 12.10 -36.00
N ASP A 7 32.18 11.05 -36.12
CA ASP A 7 32.51 9.66 -36.47
C ASP A 7 33.53 8.96 -35.55
N ASN A 8 33.23 7.86 -35.00
CA ASN A 8 33.43 6.48 -35.45
C ASN A 8 33.71 5.57 -34.24
N ASN A 9 32.98 4.55 -34.08
CA ASN A 9 33.14 3.17 -34.57
C ASN A 9 33.67 2.15 -33.56
N SER A 10 32.96 1.07 -33.61
CA SER A 10 33.35 -0.36 -33.58
C SER A 10 33.65 -0.98 -32.21
N ASP A 11 32.83 -1.90 -31.88
CA ASP A 11 32.76 -3.31 -32.32
C ASP A 11 33.63 -4.28 -31.51
N LYS A 12 33.06 -5.33 -30.96
CA LYS A 12 33.42 -6.74 -31.05
C LYS A 12 33.00 -7.51 -29.76
N SER A 13 31.91 -8.23 -29.79
CA SER A 13 31.77 -9.67 -30.07
C SER A 13 32.88 -10.60 -29.57
N THR A 14 32.49 -11.56 -28.76
CA THR A 14 32.78 -13.00 -28.76
C THR A 14 32.17 -13.60 -27.48
N ASP A 15 31.19 -14.43 -27.44
CA ASP A 15 31.02 -15.82 -27.90
C ASP A 15 31.95 -16.84 -27.20
N SER A 16 31.32 -17.82 -26.56
CA SER A 16 31.62 -19.23 -26.41
C SER A 16 30.92 -19.77 -25.14
N LYS A 17 29.84 -20.59 -25.20
CA LYS A 17 29.81 -22.05 -25.34
C LYS A 17 30.76 -22.75 -24.34
N ASP A 18 30.24 -23.68 -23.54
CA ASP A 18 29.92 -25.08 -23.82
C ASP A 18 29.48 -25.80 -22.53
N SER A 19 28.43 -26.49 -22.54
CA SER A 19 28.19 -27.92 -22.61
C SER A 19 28.72 -28.80 -21.45
N GLY A 20 27.84 -29.69 -21.11
CA GLY A 20 28.11 -31.08 -20.76
C GLY A 20 27.75 -31.40 -19.32
N ASP A 21 26.95 -32.23 -19.05
CA ASP A 21 26.44 -33.54 -19.44
C ASP A 21 26.35 -34.39 -18.17
N SER A 22 25.19 -34.91 -17.96
CA SER A 22 24.77 -36.30 -17.77
C SER A 22 25.45 -37.17 -16.71
N VAL A 23 24.62 -37.95 -16.19
CA VAL A 23 24.39 -39.39 -15.92
C VAL A 23 24.29 -39.71 -14.44
N ALA A 24 23.16 -40.12 -14.02
CA ALA A 24 22.49 -41.42 -14.02
C ALA A 24 23.01 -42.42 -13.00
N ALA A 25 22.08 -42.82 -12.19
CA ALA A 25 21.64 -44.19 -11.95
C ALA A 25 22.20 -44.98 -10.76
N ASN A 26 21.21 -45.59 -10.10
CA ASN A 26 21.14 -46.89 -9.46
C ASN A 26 21.68 -46.98 -8.01
N ALA A 27 21.08 -47.65 -7.15
CA ALA A 27 20.04 -48.67 -7.04
C ALA A 27 19.92 -49.05 -5.57
N ASP A 28 18.69 -49.29 -5.17
CA ASP A 28 18.28 -50.44 -4.38
C ASP A 28 19.01 -50.78 -3.08
N THR A 29 18.31 -50.65 -1.96
CA THR A 29 18.16 -51.76 -1.01
C THR A 29 17.01 -51.51 -0.04
N ASP A 30 16.05 -52.36 -0.16
CA ASP A 30 14.99 -52.78 0.76
C ASP A 30 15.48 -52.87 2.23
N LYS A 31 14.82 -52.16 3.14
CA LYS A 31 14.63 -52.62 4.52
C LYS A 31 13.32 -52.06 5.07
N SER A 32 12.36 -52.94 5.06
CA SER A 32 11.14 -52.92 5.86
C SER A 32 11.50 -52.72 7.34
N GLU A 33 11.17 -51.60 7.91
CA GLU A 33 10.98 -51.45 9.34
C GLU A 33 9.63 -50.80 9.63
N ASN A 34 8.85 -51.60 10.32
CA ASN A 34 7.53 -51.38 10.87
C ASN A 34 7.51 -50.15 11.76
N TYR A 35 6.90 -49.04 11.30
CA TYR A 35 6.56 -47.91 12.15
C TYR A 35 5.05 -47.86 12.38
N GLU A 36 4.68 -48.17 13.61
CA GLU A 36 3.36 -47.90 14.16
C GLU A 36 2.96 -46.46 13.94
N HIS A 37 1.83 -46.24 13.30
CA HIS A 37 1.14 -44.96 13.23
C HIS A 37 0.70 -44.52 14.64
N PRO A 38 1.13 -43.34 15.12
CA PRO A 38 0.42 -42.70 16.23
C PRO A 38 -0.87 -42.13 15.68
N ASN A 39 -1.96 -42.58 16.25
CA ASN A 39 -3.31 -42.07 16.10
C ASN A 39 -3.34 -40.51 16.26
N PRO A 40 -3.89 -39.73 15.32
CA PRO A 40 -4.07 -38.30 15.53
C PRO A 40 -5.36 -38.06 16.33
N ASP A 41 -5.28 -38.31 17.63
CA ASP A 41 -6.33 -37.92 18.54
C ASP A 41 -6.14 -36.42 18.93
N LYS A 42 -7.12 -35.62 18.48
CA LYS A 42 -7.66 -34.44 19.16
C LYS A 42 -6.65 -33.41 19.69
N ASN A 43 -6.18 -32.56 18.81
CA ASN A 43 -5.90 -31.20 19.20
C ASN A 43 -6.93 -30.29 18.53
N THR A 44 -8.09 -30.17 19.15
CA THR A 44 -9.01 -29.10 18.89
C THR A 44 -8.34 -27.83 19.39
N GLU A 45 -7.55 -27.18 18.53
CA GLU A 45 -7.13 -25.80 18.74
C GLU A 45 -8.41 -24.97 18.90
N LYS A 46 -8.68 -24.65 20.13
CA LYS A 46 -9.70 -23.69 20.54
C LYS A 46 -9.24 -22.36 19.97
N LYS A 47 -9.74 -22.03 18.77
CA LYS A 47 -9.54 -20.73 18.14
C LYS A 47 -10.10 -19.70 19.11
N SER A 48 -9.22 -19.13 19.93
CA SER A 48 -9.60 -18.08 20.89
C SER A 48 -10.20 -16.92 20.09
N ALA A 49 -11.37 -16.45 20.53
CA ALA A 49 -11.98 -15.28 19.92
C ALA A 49 -10.98 -14.11 19.91
N PRO A 50 -10.88 -13.33 18.81
CA PRO A 50 -9.95 -12.23 18.73
C PRO A 50 -10.19 -11.26 19.90
N SER A 51 -9.10 -10.75 20.47
CA SER A 51 -9.20 -9.72 21.52
C SER A 51 -9.97 -8.51 20.96
N LYS A 52 -10.63 -7.71 21.82
CA LYS A 52 -11.34 -6.51 21.38
C LYS A 52 -10.45 -5.56 20.56
N LYS A 53 -9.15 -5.51 20.87
CA LYS A 53 -8.15 -4.74 20.13
C LYS A 53 -7.94 -5.30 18.73
N SER A 54 -7.80 -6.61 18.58
CA SER A 54 -7.65 -7.29 17.28
C SER A 54 -8.91 -7.15 16.41
N SER A 55 -10.11 -7.17 17.03
CA SER A 55 -11.37 -6.97 16.31
C SER A 55 -11.47 -5.56 15.73
N ARG A 56 -11.11 -4.52 16.50
CA ARG A 56 -11.19 -3.12 16.04
C ARG A 56 -10.17 -2.83 14.95
N TYR A 57 -8.97 -3.37 15.06
CA TYR A 57 -7.95 -3.31 14.02
C TYR A 57 -8.45 -3.89 12.69
N ASN A 58 -9.03 -5.09 12.72
CA ASN A 58 -9.58 -5.72 11.51
C ASN A 58 -10.73 -4.90 10.92
N GLU A 59 -11.59 -4.31 11.74
CA GLU A 59 -12.67 -3.43 11.28
C GLU A 59 -12.12 -2.21 10.52
N PHE A 60 -11.07 -1.56 11.02
CA PHE A 60 -10.44 -0.45 10.31
C PHE A 60 -9.83 -0.88 8.98
N LEU A 61 -9.16 -2.03 8.93
CA LEU A 61 -8.63 -2.58 7.67
C LEU A 61 -9.72 -2.90 6.65
N GLU A 62 -10.85 -3.47 7.10
CA GLU A 62 -11.99 -3.75 6.22
C GLU A 62 -12.60 -2.46 5.66
N ARG A 63 -12.67 -1.41 6.46
CA ARG A 63 -13.16 -0.09 6.02
C ARG A 63 -12.18 0.57 5.05
N ALA A 64 -10.88 0.51 5.31
CA ALA A 64 -9.86 0.97 4.37
C ALA A 64 -10.01 0.26 3.01
N ALA A 65 -10.11 -1.06 3.01
CA ALA A 65 -10.33 -1.85 1.80
C ALA A 65 -11.67 -1.51 1.10
N ALA A 66 -12.70 -1.12 1.85
CA ALA A 66 -13.97 -0.68 1.27
C ALA A 66 -13.85 0.67 0.56
N ILE A 67 -13.05 1.60 1.11
CA ILE A 67 -12.76 2.89 0.46
C ILE A 67 -11.98 2.67 -0.83
N GLU A 68 -10.96 1.81 -0.83
CA GLU A 68 -10.23 1.46 -2.05
C GLU A 68 -11.11 0.84 -3.12
N ARG A 69 -12.01 -0.08 -2.75
CA ARG A 69 -12.97 -0.66 -3.71
C ARG A 69 -13.90 0.39 -4.28
N TYR A 70 -14.34 1.35 -3.47
CA TYR A 70 -15.17 2.46 -3.94
C TYR A 70 -14.40 3.33 -4.94
N ASP A 71 -13.19 3.77 -4.61
CA ASP A 71 -12.34 4.57 -5.49
C ASP A 71 -12.07 3.85 -6.81
N ASN A 72 -11.67 2.58 -6.75
CA ASN A 72 -11.42 1.75 -7.93
C ASN A 72 -12.69 1.45 -8.77
N SER A 73 -13.89 1.69 -8.26
CA SER A 73 -15.14 1.55 -9.00
C SER A 73 -15.52 2.80 -9.79
N LEU A 74 -14.82 3.91 -9.58
CA LEU A 74 -15.04 5.18 -10.27
C LEU A 74 -14.30 5.17 -11.61
N ASP A 75 -15.00 5.46 -12.68
CA ASP A 75 -14.45 5.49 -14.05
C ASP A 75 -14.10 6.93 -14.44
N TYR A 76 -13.00 7.43 -13.91
CA TYR A 76 -12.55 8.81 -14.10
C TYR A 76 -12.32 9.20 -15.55
N ASP A 77 -12.01 8.23 -16.44
CA ASP A 77 -11.74 8.49 -17.87
C ASP A 77 -12.98 8.97 -18.62
N TYR A 78 -14.18 8.62 -18.13
CA TYR A 78 -15.46 8.96 -18.75
C TYR A 78 -16.28 10.01 -17.98
N MET A 79 -15.75 10.54 -16.89
CA MET A 79 -16.44 11.54 -16.07
C MET A 79 -16.14 12.97 -16.56
N PRO A 80 -17.13 13.89 -16.58
CA PRO A 80 -16.88 15.32 -16.68
C PRO A 80 -16.03 15.83 -15.55
N GLN A 81 -15.21 16.87 -15.78
CA GLN A 81 -14.29 17.41 -14.76
C GLN A 81 -14.98 17.77 -13.42
N VAL A 82 -16.18 18.31 -13.47
CA VAL A 82 -16.97 18.63 -12.25
C VAL A 82 -17.30 17.39 -11.45
N GLU A 83 -17.62 16.29 -12.13
CA GLU A 83 -17.91 15.00 -11.49
C GLU A 83 -16.63 14.38 -10.91
N ILE A 84 -15.51 14.45 -11.63
CA ILE A 84 -14.20 14.02 -11.09
C ILE A 84 -13.86 14.80 -9.81
N ASN A 85 -14.02 16.12 -9.80
CA ASN A 85 -13.74 16.95 -8.64
C ASN A 85 -14.61 16.55 -7.43
N THR A 86 -15.89 16.24 -7.66
CA THR A 86 -16.82 15.81 -6.62
C THR A 86 -16.48 14.41 -6.12
N SER A 87 -16.25 13.47 -7.02
CA SER A 87 -15.92 12.07 -6.68
C SER A 87 -14.61 11.95 -5.92
N THR A 88 -13.57 12.69 -6.36
CA THR A 88 -12.28 12.71 -5.64
C THR A 88 -12.42 13.33 -4.26
N TYR A 89 -13.25 14.38 -4.09
CA TYR A 89 -13.54 14.94 -2.77
C TYR A 89 -14.26 13.93 -1.86
N GLU A 90 -15.20 13.15 -2.38
CA GLU A 90 -15.88 12.10 -1.61
C GLU A 90 -14.93 10.99 -1.19
N VAL A 91 -14.00 10.57 -2.05
CA VAL A 91 -12.97 9.59 -1.70
C VAL A 91 -12.05 10.14 -0.60
N PHE A 92 -11.57 11.39 -0.75
CA PHE A 92 -10.79 12.07 0.27
C PHE A 92 -11.52 12.09 1.61
N LYS A 93 -12.79 12.52 1.61
CA LYS A 93 -13.58 12.60 2.82
C LYS A 93 -13.73 11.25 3.53
N ARG A 94 -13.90 10.15 2.80
CA ARG A 94 -13.97 8.80 3.38
C ARG A 94 -12.68 8.40 4.09
N TRP A 95 -11.52 8.72 3.50
CA TRP A 95 -10.21 8.49 4.12
C TRP A 95 -10.01 9.37 5.35
N ASP A 96 -10.39 10.64 5.28
CA ASP A 96 -10.28 11.59 6.40
C ASP A 96 -11.18 11.17 7.58
N ASP A 97 -12.42 10.75 7.31
CA ASP A 97 -13.34 10.22 8.33
C ASP A 97 -12.74 8.96 9.00
N LEU A 98 -12.15 8.04 8.23
CA LEU A 98 -11.50 6.85 8.77
C LEU A 98 -10.27 7.22 9.62
N LEU A 99 -9.41 8.12 9.14
CA LEU A 99 -8.24 8.60 9.86
C LEU A 99 -8.63 9.19 11.23
N ASN A 100 -9.66 10.04 11.25
CA ASN A 100 -10.17 10.65 12.47
C ASN A 100 -10.68 9.60 13.48
N GLU A 101 -11.37 8.56 13.02
CA GLU A 101 -11.82 7.48 13.91
C GLU A 101 -10.65 6.65 14.46
N VAL A 102 -9.67 6.30 13.63
CA VAL A 102 -8.45 5.62 14.08
C VAL A 102 -7.72 6.46 15.13
N TYR A 103 -7.56 7.75 14.86
CA TYR A 103 -6.93 8.68 15.81
C TYR A 103 -7.68 8.76 17.15
N GLN A 104 -9.02 8.84 17.14
CA GLN A 104 -9.81 8.84 18.38
C GLN A 104 -9.72 7.51 19.12
N TYR A 105 -9.66 6.39 18.41
CA TYR A 105 -9.44 5.09 19.01
C TYR A 105 -8.07 5.02 19.70
N LEU A 106 -7.00 5.46 19.03
CA LEU A 106 -5.66 5.52 19.60
C LEU A 106 -5.61 6.42 20.85
N LYS A 107 -6.26 7.59 20.78
CA LYS A 107 -6.41 8.48 21.94
C LYS A 107 -7.04 7.80 23.15
N SER A 108 -8.01 6.91 22.92
CA SER A 108 -8.72 6.21 24.00
C SER A 108 -7.98 5.00 24.57
N THR A 109 -6.96 4.49 23.85
CA THR A 109 -6.29 3.22 24.16
C THR A 109 -4.81 3.37 24.51
N MET A 110 -4.16 4.45 24.06
CA MET A 110 -2.76 4.76 24.37
C MET A 110 -2.60 5.41 25.73
N SER A 111 -1.41 5.30 26.31
CA SER A 111 -1.03 6.12 27.46
C SER A 111 -0.95 7.61 27.06
N SER A 112 -1.13 8.51 28.03
CA SER A 112 -1.06 9.96 27.77
C SER A 112 0.28 10.38 27.16
N SER A 113 1.39 9.75 27.57
CA SER A 113 2.72 10.06 27.05
C SER A 113 2.89 9.63 25.58
N GLU A 114 2.40 8.44 25.22
CA GLU A 114 2.43 7.95 23.84
C GLU A 114 1.52 8.78 22.93
N PHE A 115 0.33 9.11 23.43
CA PHE A 115 -0.62 9.92 22.67
C PHE A 115 -0.09 11.34 22.42
N GLU A 116 0.62 11.96 23.37
CA GLU A 116 1.20 13.30 23.16
C GLU A 116 2.29 13.25 22.05
N LYS A 117 3.07 12.17 21.97
CA LYS A 117 4.03 11.97 20.86
C LYS A 117 3.31 11.81 19.52
N LEU A 118 2.26 11.00 19.49
CA LEU A 118 1.44 10.84 18.29
C LEU A 118 0.86 12.17 17.84
N LYS A 119 0.31 12.97 18.75
CA LYS A 119 -0.25 14.28 18.43
C LYS A 119 0.77 15.23 17.81
N GLN A 120 2.01 15.25 18.31
CA GLN A 120 3.08 16.05 17.73
C GLN A 120 3.47 15.54 16.32
N ASP A 121 3.45 14.24 16.11
CA ASP A 121 3.70 13.62 14.82
C ASP A 121 2.58 13.94 13.83
N GLU A 122 1.31 13.87 14.25
CA GLU A 122 0.16 14.29 13.44
C GLU A 122 0.23 15.76 13.01
N GLN A 123 0.65 16.66 13.89
CA GLN A 123 0.81 18.08 13.55
C GLN A 123 1.83 18.31 12.43
N LYS A 124 2.95 17.56 12.46
CA LYS A 124 3.96 17.60 11.39
C LYS A 124 3.43 17.03 10.10
N TRP A 125 2.79 15.87 10.19
CA TRP A 125 2.20 15.22 9.03
C TRP A 125 1.14 16.08 8.36
N VAL A 126 0.27 16.76 9.09
CA VAL A 126 -0.72 17.70 8.53
C VAL A 126 -0.03 18.79 7.73
N ALA A 127 1.02 19.41 8.29
CA ALA A 127 1.77 20.46 7.60
C ALA A 127 2.46 19.93 6.32
N GLU A 128 3.02 18.71 6.36
CA GLU A 128 3.63 18.06 5.20
C GLU A 128 2.59 17.77 4.11
N LYS A 129 1.41 17.25 4.50
CA LYS A 129 0.29 17.00 3.58
C LYS A 129 -0.17 18.31 2.92
N GLU A 130 -0.40 19.37 3.69
CA GLU A 130 -0.86 20.67 3.16
C GLU A 130 0.15 21.24 2.18
N ASN A 131 1.43 21.23 2.50
CA ASN A 131 2.49 21.68 1.60
C ASN A 131 2.53 20.87 0.30
N ALA A 132 2.43 19.54 0.39
CA ALA A 132 2.43 18.69 -0.80
C ALA A 132 1.19 18.91 -1.68
N VAL A 133 0.02 19.15 -1.08
CA VAL A 133 -1.21 19.49 -1.81
C VAL A 133 -1.07 20.81 -2.54
N ASP A 134 -0.49 21.84 -1.89
CA ASP A 134 -0.28 23.15 -2.50
C ASP A 134 0.76 23.09 -3.62
N GLU A 135 1.85 22.37 -3.43
CA GLU A 135 2.90 22.15 -4.44
C GLU A 135 2.34 21.41 -5.66
N ALA A 136 1.60 20.34 -5.47
CA ALA A 136 1.00 19.58 -6.57
C ALA A 136 0.00 20.40 -7.38
N ALA A 137 -0.74 21.29 -6.73
CA ALA A 137 -1.76 22.12 -7.37
C ALA A 137 -1.21 23.45 -7.98
N ALA A 138 0.06 23.78 -7.77
CA ALA A 138 0.62 25.09 -8.14
C ALA A 138 0.41 25.43 -9.63
N ASP A 139 0.62 24.49 -10.53
CA ASP A 139 0.44 24.66 -11.98
C ASP A 139 -1.02 24.61 -12.43
N TRP A 140 -1.95 24.30 -11.54
CA TRP A 140 -3.38 24.12 -11.81
C TRP A 140 -4.25 25.23 -11.24
N LEU A 141 -3.66 26.25 -10.59
CA LEU A 141 -4.38 27.31 -9.88
C LEU A 141 -5.40 28.03 -10.75
N GLY A 142 -6.67 28.05 -10.31
CA GLY A 142 -7.79 28.64 -11.03
C GLY A 142 -8.30 27.82 -12.21
N GLY A 143 -7.67 26.69 -12.51
CA GLY A 143 -8.11 25.75 -13.54
C GLY A 143 -9.21 24.79 -13.04
N SER A 144 -10.00 24.23 -13.96
CA SER A 144 -11.07 23.30 -13.64
C SER A 144 -10.59 21.98 -13.00
N GLY A 145 -9.32 21.63 -13.22
CA GLY A 145 -8.68 20.42 -12.65
C GLY A 145 -8.01 20.62 -11.28
N GLU A 146 -7.92 21.87 -10.78
CA GLU A 146 -7.23 22.15 -9.51
C GLU A 146 -7.77 21.30 -8.36
N ALA A 147 -9.08 21.23 -8.21
CA ALA A 147 -9.71 20.48 -7.12
C ALA A 147 -9.38 18.98 -7.20
N MET A 148 -9.37 18.39 -8.39
CA MET A 148 -8.99 16.99 -8.62
C MET A 148 -7.55 16.72 -8.16
N ILE A 149 -6.60 17.59 -8.52
CA ILE A 149 -5.18 17.44 -8.14
C ILE A 149 -5.01 17.57 -6.63
N ARG A 150 -5.63 18.56 -6.01
CA ARG A 150 -5.63 18.74 -4.55
C ARG A 150 -6.19 17.51 -3.83
N ASN A 151 -7.36 17.07 -4.26
CA ASN A 151 -8.00 15.90 -3.66
C ASN A 151 -7.17 14.62 -3.85
N GLY A 152 -6.63 14.38 -5.05
CA GLY A 152 -5.80 13.21 -5.34
C GLY A 152 -4.56 13.14 -4.45
N THR A 153 -3.85 14.26 -4.29
CA THR A 153 -2.70 14.33 -3.38
C THR A 153 -3.12 14.13 -1.92
N ALA A 154 -4.20 14.77 -1.49
CA ALA A 154 -4.73 14.60 -0.13
C ALA A 154 -5.18 13.16 0.14
N ILE A 155 -5.81 12.48 -0.83
CA ILE A 155 -6.18 11.04 -0.75
C ILE A 155 -4.94 10.21 -0.46
N GLN A 156 -3.88 10.36 -1.27
CA GLN A 156 -2.67 9.55 -1.11
C GLN A 156 -2.06 9.71 0.28
N TYR A 157 -1.84 10.94 0.72
CA TYR A 157 -1.29 11.22 2.06
C TYR A 157 -2.16 10.68 3.19
N THR A 158 -3.49 10.86 3.10
CA THR A 158 -4.42 10.44 4.14
C THR A 158 -4.56 8.92 4.19
N LYS A 159 -4.60 8.26 3.04
CA LYS A 159 -4.58 6.80 2.92
C LYS A 159 -3.33 6.19 3.58
N ASP A 160 -2.14 6.69 3.21
CA ASP A 160 -0.87 6.20 3.75
C ASP A 160 -0.83 6.42 5.27
N ARG A 161 -1.34 7.54 5.76
CA ARG A 161 -1.44 7.81 7.20
C ARG A 161 -2.41 6.88 7.91
N CYS A 162 -3.57 6.59 7.31
CA CYS A 162 -4.50 5.59 7.86
C CYS A 162 -3.81 4.25 8.07
N TYR A 163 -3.13 3.73 7.06
CA TYR A 163 -2.43 2.45 7.17
C TYR A 163 -1.26 2.48 8.16
N TYR A 164 -0.59 3.61 8.29
CA TYR A 164 0.47 3.78 9.30
C TYR A 164 -0.07 3.72 10.73
N LEU A 165 -1.27 4.27 10.98
CA LEU A 165 -1.87 4.31 12.31
C LEU A 165 -2.65 3.03 12.68
N ILE A 166 -3.16 2.29 11.69
CA ILE A 166 -3.84 1.01 11.91
C ILE A 166 -2.81 -0.08 12.26
#